data_e970cd78490253400fbe105c980f7e69
#
_entry.id   e970cd78490253400fbe105c980f7e69
#
_cell.length_a   1.000
_cell.length_b   1.000
_cell.length_c   1.000
_cell.angle_alpha   90.00
_cell.angle_beta   90.00
_cell.angle_gamma   90.00
#
_symmetry.space_group_name_H-M   'P 1'
#
loop_
_entity.id
_entity.type
_entity.pdbx_description
1 polymer ?
#
loop_
_entity_poly.entity_id
_entity_poly.type
_entity_poly.pdbx_seq_one_letter_code
_entity_poly.pdbx_strand_id
1 'polypeptide(L)'
;DSSLNLRNPNSTRPWQHVLEPLWGYILLAEKMSSNPEISDAYNFGPEVSSNKTVLDLVKEFSKVIKVEFKIEKTLNDLKESNLLNLVSEKAQTKLNWKPIWNFQKTIFRTASWYNKTINHNINSLDCCVEDIKDFMELQNK
;
A
#
# COMPACT_ATOMS: atom_id res chain seq x y z
N ASP A 1 -22.65 -3.49 16.57
CA ASP A 1 -22.29 -4.02 15.24
C ASP A 1 -22.14 -2.87 14.27
N SER A 2 -20.90 -2.42 14.04
CA SER A 2 -20.61 -1.36 13.07
C SER A 2 -20.26 -2.02 11.74
N SER A 3 -21.20 -1.97 10.77
CA SER A 3 -20.91 -2.36 9.40
C SER A 3 -20.22 -1.21 8.66
N LEU A 4 -19.21 -1.52 7.85
CA LEU A 4 -18.51 -0.56 7.00
C LEU A 4 -19.40 -0.18 5.80
N ASN A 5 -19.64 1.12 5.59
CA ASN A 5 -20.39 1.59 4.44
C ASN A 5 -19.45 1.97 3.28
N LEU A 6 -19.57 1.27 2.14
CA LEU A 6 -18.80 1.53 0.93
C LEU A 6 -19.59 2.45 0.00
N ARG A 7 -19.14 3.70 -0.15
CA ARG A 7 -19.78 4.69 -1.04
C ARG A 7 -19.37 4.50 -2.50
N ASN A 8 -18.09 4.28 -2.77
CA ASN A 8 -17.52 4.13 -4.13
C ASN A 8 -16.76 2.81 -4.28
N PRO A 9 -17.44 1.64 -4.24
CA PRO A 9 -16.80 0.33 -4.21
C PRO A 9 -15.99 0.03 -5.49
N ASN A 10 -16.36 0.62 -6.62
CA ASN A 10 -15.73 0.39 -7.92
C ASN A 10 -14.56 1.34 -8.23
N SER A 11 -14.31 2.36 -7.40
CA SER A 11 -13.17 3.25 -7.57
C SER A 11 -11.86 2.48 -7.38
N THR A 12 -10.94 2.62 -8.33
CA THR A 12 -9.62 1.99 -8.27
C THR A 12 -8.59 2.90 -7.62
N ARG A 13 -7.65 2.31 -6.88
CA ARG A 13 -6.54 3.01 -6.24
C ARG A 13 -5.26 2.18 -6.37
N PRO A 14 -4.09 2.84 -6.41
CA PRO A 14 -2.80 2.18 -6.42
C PRO A 14 -2.42 1.75 -4.99
N TRP A 15 -2.93 0.60 -4.56
CA TRP A 15 -2.71 0.09 -3.22
C TRP A 15 -1.28 -0.39 -3.03
N GLN A 16 -0.59 0.15 -2.03
CA GLN A 16 0.76 -0.26 -1.67
C GLN A 16 0.96 -0.22 -0.15
N HIS A 17 1.92 -1.01 0.34
CA HIS A 17 2.31 -0.97 1.74
C HIS A 17 3.16 0.26 2.04
N VAL A 18 3.07 0.77 3.26
CA VAL A 18 3.82 1.97 3.68
C VAL A 18 5.34 1.81 3.54
N LEU A 19 5.87 0.61 3.66
CA LEU A 19 7.30 0.33 3.50
C LEU A 19 7.80 0.58 2.07
N GLU A 20 6.95 0.49 1.05
CA GLU A 20 7.32 0.74 -0.34
C GLU A 20 7.81 2.18 -0.57
N PRO A 21 7.00 3.23 -0.30
CA PRO A 21 7.45 4.60 -0.46
C PRO A 21 8.52 4.99 0.55
N LEU A 22 8.49 4.46 1.80
CA LEU A 22 9.52 4.73 2.79
C LEU A 22 10.90 4.23 2.33
N TRP A 23 10.95 3.04 1.75
CA TRP A 23 12.16 2.54 1.12
C TRP A 23 12.63 3.44 -0.03
N GLY A 24 11.70 3.89 -0.86
CA GLY A 24 11.99 4.84 -1.93
C GLY A 24 12.65 6.13 -1.42
N TYR A 25 12.17 6.68 -0.31
CA TYR A 25 12.76 7.86 0.32
C TYR A 25 14.17 7.61 0.87
N ILE A 26 14.38 6.47 1.52
CA ILE A 26 15.71 6.10 2.04
C ILE A 26 16.69 5.93 0.89
N LEU A 27 16.30 5.22 -0.16
CA LEU A 27 17.13 5.01 -1.36
C LEU A 27 17.46 6.32 -2.08
N LEU A 28 16.49 7.23 -2.18
CA LEU A 28 16.71 8.56 -2.75
C LEU A 28 17.73 9.35 -1.91
N ALA A 29 17.56 9.37 -0.58
CA ALA A 29 18.47 10.07 0.31
C ALA A 29 19.91 9.51 0.25
N GLU A 30 20.05 8.19 0.21
CA GLU A 30 21.36 7.53 0.03
C GLU A 30 22.03 7.95 -1.28
N LYS A 31 21.29 7.88 -2.39
CA LYS A 31 21.85 8.26 -3.70
C LYS A 31 22.17 9.75 -3.82
N MET A 32 21.37 10.62 -3.23
CA MET A 32 21.63 12.05 -3.17
C MET A 32 22.90 12.40 -2.41
N SER A 33 23.29 11.60 -1.41
CA SER A 33 24.53 11.83 -0.65
C SER A 33 25.77 11.68 -1.50
N SER A 34 25.74 10.85 -2.54
CA SER A 34 26.85 10.61 -3.49
C SER A 34 26.68 11.35 -4.80
N ASN A 35 25.46 11.69 -5.20
CA ASN A 35 25.15 12.41 -6.43
C ASN A 35 23.99 13.41 -6.21
N PRO A 36 24.30 14.68 -5.86
CA PRO A 36 23.28 15.72 -5.64
C PRO A 36 22.42 16.04 -6.88
N GLU A 37 22.90 15.76 -8.09
CA GLU A 37 22.15 16.04 -9.33
C GLU A 37 20.90 15.16 -9.50
N ILE A 38 20.79 14.09 -8.70
CA ILE A 38 19.61 13.21 -8.72
C ILE A 38 18.43 13.81 -7.94
N SER A 39 18.64 14.96 -7.26
CA SER A 39 17.61 15.67 -6.50
C SER A 39 16.49 16.14 -7.43
N ASP A 40 15.33 15.50 -7.32
CA ASP A 40 14.16 15.80 -8.15
C ASP A 40 12.89 15.20 -7.50
N ALA A 41 11.71 15.49 -8.06
CA ALA A 41 10.46 14.88 -7.65
C ALA A 41 10.34 13.45 -8.21
N TYR A 42 10.00 12.49 -7.34
CA TYR A 42 9.79 11.09 -7.69
C TYR A 42 8.43 10.59 -7.17
N ASN A 43 7.78 9.77 -7.97
CA ASN A 43 6.63 8.99 -7.52
C ASN A 43 7.09 7.57 -7.20
N PHE A 44 6.62 7.05 -6.07
CA PHE A 44 6.81 5.67 -5.65
C PHE A 44 5.43 4.99 -5.63
N GLY A 45 5.08 4.31 -6.69
CA GLY A 45 3.79 3.68 -6.88
C GLY A 45 3.92 2.17 -7.09
N PRO A 46 2.87 1.39 -6.78
CA PRO A 46 2.89 -0.05 -6.97
C PRO A 46 2.85 -0.42 -8.45
N GLU A 47 3.07 -1.70 -8.75
CA GLU A 47 2.80 -2.24 -10.08
C GLU A 47 1.34 -2.00 -10.50
N VAL A 48 1.10 -1.82 -11.80
CA VAL A 48 -0.25 -1.57 -12.37
C VAL A 48 -1.23 -2.68 -11.96
N SER A 49 -0.76 -3.90 -11.79
CA SER A 49 -1.55 -5.05 -11.32
C SER A 49 -2.13 -4.86 -9.91
N SER A 50 -1.55 -3.96 -9.12
CA SER A 50 -2.04 -3.58 -7.77
C SER A 50 -3.08 -2.46 -7.79
N ASN A 51 -3.44 -1.92 -8.95
CA ASN A 51 -4.60 -1.04 -9.10
C ASN A 51 -5.87 -1.88 -8.99
N LYS A 52 -6.44 -1.88 -7.81
CA LYS A 52 -7.64 -2.66 -7.47
C LYS A 52 -8.73 -1.76 -6.93
N THR A 53 -9.96 -2.23 -6.99
CA THR A 53 -11.12 -1.48 -6.48
C THR A 53 -11.12 -1.44 -4.94
N VAL A 54 -11.86 -0.48 -4.39
CA VAL A 54 -12.12 -0.44 -2.94
C VAL A 54 -12.80 -1.73 -2.47
N LEU A 55 -13.68 -2.29 -3.31
CA LEU A 55 -14.34 -3.57 -3.02
C LEU A 55 -13.35 -4.72 -2.96
N ASP A 56 -12.36 -4.77 -3.87
CA ASP A 56 -11.31 -5.79 -3.84
C ASP A 56 -10.46 -5.67 -2.58
N LEU A 57 -10.12 -4.44 -2.16
CA LEU A 57 -9.42 -4.19 -0.91
C LEU A 57 -10.18 -4.79 0.28
N VAL A 58 -11.48 -4.46 0.43
CA VAL A 58 -12.28 -4.91 1.56
C VAL A 58 -12.42 -6.44 1.56
N LYS A 59 -12.62 -7.05 0.39
CA LYS A 59 -12.68 -8.52 0.26
C LYS A 59 -11.36 -9.18 0.67
N GLU A 60 -10.22 -8.64 0.22
CA GLU A 60 -8.91 -9.18 0.56
C GLU A 60 -8.60 -9.02 2.05
N PHE A 61 -8.89 -7.83 2.62
CA PHE A 61 -8.75 -7.55 4.05
C PHE A 61 -9.61 -8.47 4.91
N SER A 62 -10.83 -8.78 4.46
CA SER A 62 -11.79 -9.66 5.16
C SER A 62 -11.33 -11.11 5.27
N LYS A 63 -10.31 -11.52 4.51
CA LYS A 63 -9.69 -12.85 4.67
C LYS A 63 -8.87 -12.97 5.97
N VAL A 64 -8.42 -11.84 6.52
CA VAL A 64 -7.61 -11.79 7.75
C VAL A 64 -8.44 -11.32 8.93
N ILE A 65 -9.22 -10.25 8.76
CA ILE A 65 -10.11 -9.70 9.78
C ILE A 65 -11.52 -9.66 9.21
N LYS A 66 -12.44 -10.39 9.82
CA LYS A 66 -13.84 -10.39 9.39
C LYS A 66 -14.42 -8.98 9.44
N VAL A 67 -14.82 -8.45 8.29
CA VAL A 67 -15.44 -7.13 8.12
C VAL A 67 -16.80 -7.30 7.49
N GLU A 68 -17.85 -6.85 8.18
CA GLU A 68 -19.18 -6.73 7.60
C GLU A 68 -19.28 -5.38 6.87
N PHE A 69 -19.71 -5.40 5.60
CA PHE A 69 -19.84 -4.18 4.83
C PHE A 69 -21.14 -4.14 4.04
N LYS A 70 -21.60 -2.93 3.78
CA LYS A 70 -22.74 -2.62 2.92
C LYS A 70 -22.32 -1.67 1.82
N ILE A 71 -22.91 -1.82 0.64
CA ILE A 71 -22.69 -0.90 -0.48
C ILE A 71 -23.83 0.12 -0.44
N GLU A 72 -23.49 1.38 -0.22
CA GLU A 72 -24.43 2.47 -0.33
C GLU A 72 -24.60 2.88 -1.79
N LYS A 73 -25.84 2.95 -2.24
CA LYS A 73 -26.15 3.59 -3.53
C LYS A 73 -26.10 5.11 -3.30
N THR A 74 -25.01 5.73 -3.69
CA THR A 74 -24.88 7.19 -3.62
C THR A 74 -25.73 7.79 -4.74
N LEU A 75 -26.75 8.58 -4.37
CA LEU A 75 -27.59 9.33 -5.30
C LEU A 75 -26.89 10.57 -5.88
N ASN A 76 -25.74 10.96 -5.36
CA ASN A 76 -24.95 12.09 -5.82
C ASN A 76 -23.64 11.59 -6.45
N ASP A 77 -23.56 11.69 -7.77
CA ASP A 77 -22.33 11.63 -8.56
C ASP A 77 -21.39 12.80 -8.21
N LEU A 78 -20.85 12.82 -7.00
CA LEU A 78 -19.59 13.53 -6.78
C LEU A 78 -18.58 12.77 -7.64
N LYS A 79 -18.16 13.39 -8.76
CA LYS A 79 -17.15 12.86 -9.69
C LYS A 79 -15.80 12.71 -8.99
N GLU A 80 -15.72 11.71 -8.12
CA GLU A 80 -14.42 11.24 -7.66
C GLU A 80 -13.75 10.54 -8.83
N SER A 81 -12.47 10.80 -9.05
CA SER A 81 -11.71 10.11 -10.09
C SER A 81 -11.84 8.60 -9.91
N ASN A 82 -12.53 7.95 -10.83
CA ASN A 82 -12.74 6.49 -10.77
C ASN A 82 -11.43 5.73 -10.97
N LEU A 83 -10.45 6.34 -11.61
CA LEU A 83 -9.15 5.77 -11.90
C LEU A 83 -8.05 6.72 -11.40
N LEU A 84 -7.28 6.27 -10.45
CA LEU A 84 -6.04 6.91 -10.02
C LEU A 84 -4.89 5.92 -10.21
N ASN A 85 -3.84 6.35 -10.91
CA ASN A 85 -2.62 5.58 -11.11
C ASN A 85 -1.40 6.45 -10.76
N LEU A 86 -0.34 5.82 -10.28
CA LEU A 86 0.97 6.44 -10.06
C LEU A 86 1.97 5.85 -11.05
N VAL A 87 2.64 6.74 -11.80
CA VAL A 87 3.71 6.35 -12.71
C VAL A 87 5.03 6.51 -11.99
N SER A 88 5.71 5.39 -11.70
CA SER A 88 6.99 5.32 -10.96
C SER A 88 8.20 5.03 -11.85
N GLU A 89 8.07 5.12 -13.18
CA GLU A 89 9.12 4.81 -14.14
C GLU A 89 10.41 5.59 -13.88
N LYS A 90 10.30 6.87 -13.48
CA LYS A 90 11.47 7.70 -13.12
C LYS A 90 12.21 7.13 -11.90
N ALA A 91 11.50 6.69 -10.87
CA ALA A 91 12.10 6.06 -9.70
C ALA A 91 12.78 4.72 -10.09
N GLN A 92 12.15 3.94 -10.95
CA GLN A 92 12.71 2.69 -11.45
C GLN A 92 14.01 2.92 -12.24
N THR A 93 14.02 3.87 -13.14
CA THR A 93 15.19 4.12 -14.04
C THR A 93 16.33 4.87 -13.35
N LYS A 94 16.03 5.88 -12.52
CA LYS A 94 17.04 6.73 -11.88
C LYS A 94 17.52 6.20 -10.54
N LEU A 95 16.64 5.58 -9.78
CA LEU A 95 16.96 5.08 -8.44
C LEU A 95 17.15 3.56 -8.39
N ASN A 96 16.80 2.84 -9.44
CA ASN A 96 16.67 1.37 -9.44
C ASN A 96 15.68 0.88 -8.35
N TRP A 97 14.69 1.72 -8.02
CA TRP A 97 13.63 1.37 -7.08
C TRP A 97 12.55 0.55 -7.80
N LYS A 98 12.06 -0.49 -7.14
CA LYS A 98 10.92 -1.28 -7.61
C LYS A 98 10.02 -1.63 -6.44
N PRO A 99 8.69 -1.67 -6.63
CA PRO A 99 7.80 -2.20 -5.61
C PRO A 99 8.06 -3.70 -5.42
N ILE A 100 8.01 -4.16 -4.17
CA ILE A 100 8.36 -5.54 -3.78
C ILE A 100 7.11 -6.37 -3.54
N TRP A 101 6.14 -5.78 -2.83
CA TRP A 101 4.93 -6.49 -2.47
C TRP A 101 3.80 -6.20 -3.45
N ASN A 102 3.17 -7.28 -3.95
CA ASN A 102 1.96 -7.18 -4.73
C ASN A 102 0.75 -6.80 -3.85
N PHE A 103 -0.40 -6.59 -4.48
CA PHE A 103 -1.64 -6.21 -3.80
C PHE A 103 -2.00 -7.18 -2.64
N GLN A 104 -1.97 -8.49 -2.87
CA GLN A 104 -2.36 -9.48 -1.87
C GLN A 104 -1.43 -9.46 -0.65
N LYS A 105 -0.11 -9.42 -0.88
CA LYS A 105 0.88 -9.35 0.20
C LYS A 105 0.74 -8.04 0.99
N THR A 106 0.56 -6.92 0.30
CA THR A 106 0.30 -5.61 0.91
C THR A 106 -0.89 -5.65 1.87
N ILE A 107 -2.05 -6.14 1.39
CA ILE A 107 -3.25 -6.17 2.21
C ILE A 107 -3.12 -7.18 3.35
N PHE A 108 -2.56 -8.36 3.08
CA PHE A 108 -2.31 -9.37 4.11
C PHE A 108 -1.43 -8.83 5.24
N ARG A 109 -0.31 -8.16 4.93
CA ARG A 109 0.60 -7.61 5.95
C ARG A 109 -0.08 -6.51 6.76
N THR A 110 -0.74 -5.57 6.08
CA THR A 110 -1.49 -4.50 6.76
C THR A 110 -2.58 -5.06 7.67
N ALA A 111 -3.43 -5.97 7.17
CA ALA A 111 -4.49 -6.58 7.96
C ALA A 111 -3.96 -7.41 9.13
N SER A 112 -2.86 -8.16 8.91
CA SER A 112 -2.21 -8.94 9.97
C SER A 112 -1.66 -8.06 11.07
N TRP A 113 -1.06 -6.91 10.71
CA TRP A 113 -0.59 -5.92 11.69
C TRP A 113 -1.75 -5.43 12.59
N TYR A 114 -2.87 -5.02 11.98
CA TYR A 114 -4.06 -4.59 12.73
C TYR A 114 -4.64 -5.72 13.57
N ASN A 115 -4.72 -6.94 13.05
CA ASN A 115 -5.22 -8.09 13.78
C ASN A 115 -4.37 -8.41 15.01
N LYS A 116 -3.04 -8.43 14.84
CA LYS A 116 -2.10 -8.70 15.93
C LYS A 116 -2.16 -7.62 17.02
N THR A 117 -2.17 -6.35 16.63
CA THR A 117 -2.10 -5.23 17.58
C THR A 117 -3.42 -4.97 18.30
N ILE A 118 -4.55 -5.02 17.57
CA ILE A 118 -5.86 -4.67 18.13
C ILE A 118 -6.54 -5.90 18.76
N ASN A 119 -6.57 -7.03 18.07
CA ASN A 119 -7.32 -8.20 18.52
C ASN A 119 -6.51 -9.12 19.44
N HIS A 120 -5.18 -9.15 19.29
CA HIS A 120 -4.30 -10.01 20.08
C HIS A 120 -3.38 -9.24 21.04
N ASN A 121 -3.48 -7.91 21.07
CA ASN A 121 -2.69 -7.03 21.95
C ASN A 121 -1.17 -7.25 21.87
N ILE A 122 -0.67 -7.62 20.69
CA ILE A 122 0.76 -7.76 20.44
C ILE A 122 1.38 -6.37 20.30
N ASN A 123 2.59 -6.19 20.80
CA ASN A 123 3.29 -4.91 20.72
C ASN A 123 3.43 -4.45 19.26
N SER A 124 3.01 -3.21 18.98
CA SER A 124 3.02 -2.64 17.63
C SER A 124 4.44 -2.52 17.05
N LEU A 125 5.43 -2.24 17.88
CA LEU A 125 6.84 -2.17 17.44
C LEU A 125 7.34 -3.53 16.96
N ASP A 126 7.01 -4.60 17.67
CA ASP A 126 7.40 -5.96 17.28
C ASP A 126 6.78 -6.33 15.93
N CYS A 127 5.51 -5.97 15.70
CA CYS A 127 4.83 -6.17 14.41
C CYS A 127 5.49 -5.35 13.28
N CYS A 128 5.88 -4.10 13.55
CA CYS A 128 6.61 -3.28 12.57
C CYS A 128 7.98 -3.88 12.23
N VAL A 129 8.73 -4.34 13.25
CA VAL A 129 10.04 -4.98 13.05
C VAL A 129 9.93 -6.26 12.22
N GLU A 130 8.88 -7.07 12.45
CA GLU A 130 8.59 -8.26 11.64
C GLU A 130 8.34 -7.89 10.17
N ASP A 131 7.51 -6.87 9.92
CA ASP A 131 7.23 -6.41 8.55
C ASP A 131 8.47 -5.85 7.84
N ILE A 132 9.29 -5.08 8.56
CA ILE A 132 10.56 -4.54 8.02
C ILE A 132 11.52 -5.68 7.66
N LYS A 133 11.66 -6.70 8.51
CA LYS A 133 12.53 -7.85 8.23
C LYS A 133 12.08 -8.61 6.99
N ASP A 134 10.78 -8.94 6.89
CA ASP A 134 10.21 -9.64 5.72
C ASP A 134 10.37 -8.81 4.43
N PHE A 135 10.24 -7.48 4.53
CA PHE A 135 10.44 -6.58 3.41
C PHE A 135 11.90 -6.55 2.95
N MET A 136 12.85 -6.42 3.88
CA MET A 136 14.28 -6.37 3.57
C MET A 136 14.83 -7.69 3.02
N GLU A 137 14.33 -8.83 3.48
CA GLU A 137 14.75 -10.15 2.96
C GLU A 137 14.42 -10.32 1.48
N LEU A 138 13.35 -9.68 1.00
CA LEU A 138 12.96 -9.74 -0.42
C LEU A 138 13.74 -8.76 -1.29
N GLN A 139 14.30 -7.69 -0.72
CA GLN A 139 15.15 -6.74 -1.45
C GLN A 139 16.51 -7.33 -1.82
N ASN A 140 16.99 -8.29 -1.03
CA ASN A 140 18.31 -8.90 -1.21
C ASN A 140 18.31 -10.10 -2.17
N LYS A 141 17.16 -10.40 -2.78
CA LYS A 141 16.99 -11.48 -3.80
C LYS A 141 16.87 -10.91 -5.19
#